data_f89543faaf656a17b5249bd755f30543
#
_entry.id   f89543faaf656a17b5249bd755f30543
#
_cell.length_a   1.000
_cell.length_b   1.000
_cell.length_c   1.000
_cell.angle_alpha   90.00
_cell.angle_beta   90.00
_cell.angle_gamma   90.00
#
_symmetry.space_group_name_H-M   'P 1'
#
loop_
_entity.id
_entity.type
_entity.pdbx_description
1 polymer ?
#
loop_
_entity_poly.entity_id
_entity_poly.type
_entity_poly.pdbx_seq_one_letter_code
_entity_poly.pdbx_strand_id
1 'polypeptide(L)'
;RFIGAREPDSASDSVFSGLFLASGYALIISLAFLLATDAMLGIFLEPGISAEIWDLATLGTQLNAFILFIIAWSTILIGALRGAGDTYGVMTISATFWWFQYAIVIVLIHLFELPPTVVFGIHVFSSPLLLFAMIGRFRSGAWRKLRLTK
;
A
#
# COMPACT_ATOMS: atom_id res chain seq x y z
N ARG A 1 21.82 -5.62 5.94
CA ARG A 1 22.76 -6.40 6.74
C ARG A 1 23.01 -7.78 6.10
N PHE A 2 22.00 -8.64 5.95
CA PHE A 2 22.16 -10.02 5.43
C PHE A 2 22.67 -10.08 4.00
N ILE A 3 22.26 -9.17 3.11
CA ILE A 3 22.79 -9.11 1.74
C ILE A 3 24.28 -8.77 1.74
N GLY A 4 24.71 -7.85 2.62
CA GLY A 4 26.14 -7.54 2.81
C GLY A 4 26.94 -8.71 3.37
N ALA A 5 26.30 -9.59 4.16
CA ALA A 5 26.89 -10.82 4.68
C ALA A 5 26.83 -11.99 3.70
N ARG A 6 26.24 -11.81 2.50
CA ARG A 6 25.99 -12.87 1.50
C ARG A 6 25.05 -13.99 1.97
N GLU A 7 24.08 -13.65 2.79
CA GLU A 7 23.08 -14.57 3.33
C GLU A 7 21.67 -14.23 2.78
N PRO A 8 21.38 -14.51 1.49
CA PRO A 8 20.11 -14.13 0.87
C PRO A 8 18.91 -14.88 1.45
N ASP A 9 19.11 -16.08 1.97
CA ASP A 9 18.02 -16.86 2.57
C ASP A 9 17.60 -16.27 3.91
N SER A 10 18.56 -15.92 4.78
CA SER A 10 18.29 -15.16 6.02
C SER A 10 17.62 -13.81 5.76
N ALA A 11 17.94 -13.17 4.63
CA ALA A 11 17.24 -11.95 4.20
C ALA A 11 15.77 -12.24 3.84
N SER A 12 15.50 -13.33 3.12
CA SER A 12 14.12 -13.75 2.78
C SER A 12 13.32 -14.08 4.04
N ASP A 13 13.86 -14.81 4.99
CA ASP A 13 13.20 -15.17 6.25
C ASP A 13 12.85 -13.93 7.08
N SER A 14 13.74 -12.92 7.07
CA SER A 14 13.47 -11.63 7.69
C SER A 14 12.30 -10.89 7.05
N VAL A 15 12.13 -11.00 5.71
CA VAL A 15 10.97 -10.42 5.01
C VAL A 15 9.69 -11.12 5.42
N PHE A 16 9.67 -12.46 5.48
CA PHE A 16 8.49 -13.21 5.92
C PHE A 16 8.11 -12.89 7.37
N SER A 17 9.09 -12.76 8.26
CA SER A 17 8.86 -12.31 9.64
C SER A 17 8.27 -10.90 9.67
N GLY A 18 8.79 -9.99 8.83
CA GLY A 18 8.26 -8.64 8.68
C GLY A 18 6.81 -8.63 8.18
N LEU A 19 6.48 -9.45 7.17
CA LEU A 19 5.12 -9.59 6.66
C LEU A 19 4.15 -10.12 7.72
N PHE A 20 4.58 -11.09 8.52
CA PHE A 20 3.78 -11.63 9.62
C PHE A 20 3.46 -10.55 10.68
N LEU A 21 4.47 -9.81 11.13
CA LEU A 21 4.30 -8.72 12.10
C LEU A 21 3.44 -7.60 11.53
N ALA A 22 3.67 -7.21 10.26
CA ALA A 22 2.88 -6.20 9.57
C ALA A 22 1.41 -6.63 9.43
N SER A 23 1.14 -7.93 9.20
CA SER A 23 -0.22 -8.46 9.15
C SER A 23 -0.93 -8.36 10.50
N GLY A 24 -0.24 -8.69 11.59
CA GLY A 24 -0.79 -8.53 12.94
C GLY A 24 -1.13 -7.06 13.26
N TYR A 25 -0.22 -6.14 12.94
CA TYR A 25 -0.46 -4.72 13.10
C TYR A 25 -1.62 -4.23 12.21
N ALA A 26 -1.63 -4.59 10.93
CA ALA A 26 -2.70 -4.23 10.00
C ALA A 26 -4.06 -4.76 10.48
N LEU A 27 -4.12 -5.97 11.04
CA LEU A 27 -5.34 -6.54 11.58
C LEU A 27 -5.90 -5.68 12.73
N ILE A 28 -5.05 -5.30 13.69
CA ILE A 28 -5.46 -4.48 14.83
C ILE A 28 -6.04 -3.14 14.36
N ILE A 29 -5.34 -2.46 13.45
CA ILE A 29 -5.80 -1.17 12.94
C ILE A 29 -7.05 -1.32 12.06
N SER A 30 -7.12 -2.36 11.23
CA SER A 30 -8.32 -2.64 10.43
C SER A 30 -9.55 -2.89 11.31
N LEU A 31 -9.39 -3.65 12.38
CA LEU A 31 -10.48 -3.87 13.35
C LEU A 31 -10.90 -2.56 14.03
N ALA A 32 -9.96 -1.70 14.40
CA ALA A 32 -10.28 -0.38 14.93
C ALA A 32 -11.06 0.47 13.92
N PHE A 33 -10.66 0.47 12.65
CA PHE A 33 -11.37 1.18 11.57
C PHE A 33 -12.77 0.64 11.30
N LEU A 34 -13.01 -0.66 11.47
CA LEU A 34 -14.31 -1.28 11.26
C LEU A 34 -15.24 -1.17 12.47
N LEU A 35 -14.70 -1.34 13.68
CA LEU A 35 -15.50 -1.43 14.90
C LEU A 35 -15.70 -0.06 15.59
N ALA A 36 -14.80 0.88 15.37
CA ALA A 36 -14.81 2.20 15.99
C ALA A 36 -14.86 3.34 14.97
N THR A 37 -15.40 3.10 13.78
CA THR A 37 -15.46 4.09 12.69
C THR A 37 -16.05 5.42 13.17
N ASP A 38 -17.22 5.41 13.81
CA ASP A 38 -17.89 6.63 14.25
C ASP A 38 -17.09 7.38 15.31
N ALA A 39 -16.50 6.67 16.26
CA ALA A 39 -15.64 7.28 17.28
C ALA A 39 -14.39 7.93 16.67
N MET A 40 -13.79 7.28 15.67
CA MET A 40 -12.64 7.81 14.96
C MET A 40 -13.02 9.03 14.12
N LEU A 41 -14.11 8.96 13.37
CA LEU A 41 -14.58 10.09 12.56
C LEU A 41 -14.94 11.29 13.43
N GLY A 42 -15.58 11.06 14.59
CA GLY A 42 -15.93 12.11 15.54
C GLY A 42 -14.73 12.88 16.12
N ILE A 43 -13.49 12.36 16.02
CA ILE A 43 -12.27 13.08 16.39
C ILE A 43 -11.86 14.07 15.30
N PHE A 44 -12.09 13.75 14.03
CA PHE A 44 -11.58 14.51 12.89
C PHE A 44 -12.64 15.40 12.23
N LEU A 45 -13.90 15.03 12.34
CA LEU A 45 -15.01 15.75 11.72
C LEU A 45 -15.69 16.68 12.71
N GLU A 46 -16.00 17.90 12.26
CA GLU A 46 -16.68 18.90 13.09
C GLU A 46 -18.14 18.50 13.36
N PRO A 47 -18.70 18.88 14.53
CA PRO A 47 -20.12 18.71 14.81
C PRO A 47 -20.98 19.49 13.80
N GLY A 48 -22.02 18.83 13.25
CA GLY A 48 -22.95 19.47 12.32
C GLY A 48 -22.66 19.26 10.84
N ILE A 49 -21.73 18.39 10.52
CA ILE A 49 -21.49 17.93 9.14
C ILE A 49 -22.74 17.26 8.56
N SER A 50 -22.94 17.40 7.25
CA SER A 50 -24.07 16.76 6.57
C SER A 50 -23.97 15.23 6.66
N ALA A 51 -25.14 14.56 6.73
CA ALA A 51 -25.20 13.09 6.75
C ALA A 51 -24.50 12.47 5.53
N GLU A 52 -24.60 13.10 4.37
CA GLU A 52 -23.94 12.64 3.14
C GLU A 52 -22.41 12.58 3.27
N ILE A 53 -21.81 13.61 3.88
CA ILE A 53 -20.34 13.64 4.10
C ILE A 53 -19.97 12.61 5.17
N TRP A 54 -20.79 12.43 6.19
CA TRP A 54 -20.57 11.41 7.21
C TRP A 54 -20.58 9.99 6.61
N ASP A 55 -21.59 9.67 5.80
CA ASP A 55 -21.72 8.36 5.15
C ASP A 55 -20.54 8.10 4.20
N LEU A 56 -20.10 9.12 3.46
CA LEU A 56 -18.96 9.04 2.57
C LEU A 56 -17.64 8.79 3.34
N ALA A 57 -17.45 9.49 4.46
CA ALA A 57 -16.28 9.32 5.32
C ALA A 57 -16.27 7.93 5.98
N THR A 58 -17.45 7.44 6.39
CA THR A 58 -17.63 6.10 6.94
C THR A 58 -17.26 5.03 5.93
N LEU A 59 -17.81 5.11 4.71
CA LEU A 59 -17.48 4.20 3.62
C LEU A 59 -15.98 4.23 3.31
N GLY A 60 -15.39 5.44 3.22
CA GLY A 60 -13.96 5.61 2.98
C GLY A 60 -13.10 4.96 4.06
N THR A 61 -13.45 5.15 5.33
CA THR A 61 -12.74 4.56 6.46
C THR A 61 -12.82 3.03 6.46
N GLN A 62 -13.99 2.47 6.20
CA GLN A 62 -14.19 1.03 6.13
C GLN A 62 -13.44 0.40 4.95
N LEU A 63 -13.45 1.04 3.78
CA LEU A 63 -12.67 0.59 2.63
C LEU A 63 -11.17 0.64 2.91
N ASN A 64 -10.68 1.67 3.62
CA ASN A 64 -9.29 1.73 4.05
C ASN A 64 -8.88 0.56 4.96
N ALA A 65 -9.79 0.06 5.80
CA ALA A 65 -9.51 -1.10 6.64
C ALA A 65 -9.06 -2.33 5.81
N PHE A 66 -9.68 -2.55 4.65
CA PHE A 66 -9.29 -3.65 3.76
C PHE A 66 -7.97 -3.39 3.03
N ILE A 67 -7.67 -2.13 2.70
CA ILE A 67 -6.44 -1.77 1.98
C ILE A 67 -5.21 -1.85 2.88
N LEU A 68 -5.35 -1.72 4.20
CA LEU A 68 -4.23 -1.69 5.14
C LEU A 68 -3.30 -2.90 4.99
N PHE A 69 -3.82 -4.10 4.76
CA PHE A 69 -3.00 -5.28 4.50
C PHE A 69 -2.17 -5.14 3.22
N ILE A 70 -2.80 -4.65 2.16
CA ILE A 70 -2.16 -4.45 0.86
C ILE A 70 -1.03 -3.42 0.99
N ILE A 71 -1.29 -2.31 1.68
CA ILE A 71 -0.31 -1.25 1.92
C ILE A 71 0.83 -1.77 2.80
N ALA A 72 0.52 -2.46 3.90
CA ALA A 72 1.51 -3.01 4.81
C ALA A 72 2.47 -3.99 4.09
N TRP A 73 1.93 -4.92 3.31
CA TRP A 73 2.72 -5.87 2.56
C TRP A 73 3.56 -5.21 1.47
N SER A 74 2.97 -4.26 0.73
CA SER A 74 3.71 -3.49 -0.28
C SER A 74 4.88 -2.74 0.35
N THR A 75 4.67 -2.11 1.50
CA THR A 75 5.69 -1.34 2.21
C THR A 75 6.84 -2.22 2.68
N ILE A 76 6.56 -3.40 3.24
CA ILE A 76 7.59 -4.36 3.66
C ILE A 76 8.41 -4.84 2.45
N LEU A 77 7.75 -5.21 1.34
CA LEU A 77 8.45 -5.66 0.13
C LEU A 77 9.28 -4.54 -0.50
N ILE A 78 8.76 -3.33 -0.58
CA ILE A 78 9.50 -2.14 -1.05
C ILE A 78 10.73 -1.91 -0.18
N GLY A 79 10.57 -1.95 1.14
CA GLY A 79 11.69 -1.79 2.09
C GLY A 79 12.75 -2.87 1.94
N ALA A 80 12.33 -4.13 1.81
CA ALA A 80 13.22 -5.28 1.62
C ALA A 80 14.01 -5.18 0.31
N LEU A 81 13.35 -4.88 -0.81
CA LEU A 81 14.00 -4.73 -2.11
C LEU A 81 14.99 -3.56 -2.12
N ARG A 82 14.62 -2.41 -1.53
CA ARG A 82 15.53 -1.26 -1.38
C ARG A 82 16.72 -1.60 -0.49
N GLY A 83 16.48 -2.29 0.62
CA GLY A 83 17.54 -2.76 1.52
C GLY A 83 18.48 -3.78 0.87
N ALA A 84 18.02 -4.50 -0.15
CA ALA A 84 18.83 -5.39 -0.98
C ALA A 84 19.56 -4.67 -2.13
N GLY A 85 19.39 -3.34 -2.27
CA GLY A 85 20.02 -2.55 -3.33
C GLY A 85 19.18 -2.43 -4.61
N ASP A 86 17.98 -3.01 -4.68
CA ASP A 86 17.09 -2.94 -5.84
C ASP A 86 16.25 -1.65 -5.87
N THR A 87 16.92 -0.54 -5.61
CA THR A 87 16.26 0.78 -5.55
C THR A 87 15.70 1.18 -6.91
N TYR A 88 16.43 0.90 -8.00
CA TYR A 88 15.97 1.25 -9.34
C TYR A 88 14.73 0.47 -9.76
N GLY A 89 14.69 -0.85 -9.51
CA GLY A 89 13.53 -1.69 -9.82
C GLY A 89 12.29 -1.24 -9.06
N VAL A 90 12.44 -0.98 -7.76
CA VAL A 90 11.35 -0.48 -6.92
C VAL A 90 10.87 0.90 -7.38
N MET A 91 11.80 1.81 -7.68
CA MET A 91 11.48 3.16 -8.14
C MET A 91 10.68 3.11 -9.46
N THR A 92 11.15 2.31 -10.42
CA THR A 92 10.50 2.19 -11.73
C THR A 92 9.08 1.64 -11.58
N ILE A 93 8.90 0.55 -10.84
CA ILE A 93 7.57 -0.04 -10.62
C ILE A 93 6.64 0.95 -9.92
N SER A 94 7.11 1.58 -8.83
CA SER A 94 6.28 2.52 -8.06
C SER A 94 5.95 3.78 -8.88
N ALA A 95 6.92 4.36 -9.57
CA ALA A 95 6.69 5.54 -10.39
C ALA A 95 5.71 5.25 -11.53
N THR A 96 5.91 4.15 -12.26
CA THR A 96 4.99 3.74 -13.33
C THR A 96 3.58 3.54 -12.79
N PHE A 97 3.43 2.85 -11.67
CA PHE A 97 2.13 2.63 -11.04
C PHE A 97 1.44 3.95 -10.68
N TRP A 98 2.12 4.86 -9.97
CA TRP A 98 1.52 6.11 -9.51
C TRP A 98 1.20 7.05 -10.68
N TRP A 99 2.09 7.21 -11.65
CA TRP A 99 1.84 8.05 -12.82
C TRP A 99 0.68 7.52 -13.65
N PHE A 100 0.59 6.21 -13.86
CA PHE A 100 -0.51 5.59 -14.58
C PHE A 100 -1.84 5.77 -13.84
N GLN A 101 -1.84 5.58 -12.53
CA GLN A 101 -3.03 5.80 -11.69
C GLN A 101 -3.50 7.25 -11.74
N TYR A 102 -2.59 8.22 -11.59
CA TYR A 102 -2.95 9.64 -11.68
C TYR A 102 -3.46 10.00 -13.06
N ALA A 103 -2.87 9.50 -14.13
CA ALA A 103 -3.35 9.74 -15.50
C ALA A 103 -4.79 9.23 -15.68
N ILE A 104 -5.10 8.01 -15.21
CA ILE A 104 -6.46 7.47 -15.25
C ILE A 104 -7.43 8.36 -14.47
N VAL A 105 -7.09 8.75 -13.24
CA VAL A 105 -7.92 9.59 -12.38
C VAL A 105 -8.22 10.93 -13.08
N ILE A 106 -7.19 11.60 -13.60
CA ILE A 106 -7.35 12.88 -14.32
C ILE A 106 -8.31 12.73 -15.52
N VAL A 107 -8.11 11.68 -16.33
CA VAL A 107 -8.96 11.42 -17.51
C VAL A 107 -10.40 11.17 -17.06
N LEU A 108 -10.63 10.35 -16.03
CA LEU A 108 -11.97 10.02 -15.58
C LEU A 108 -12.72 11.22 -14.98
N ILE A 109 -12.02 12.06 -14.23
CA ILE A 109 -12.63 13.28 -13.67
C ILE A 109 -12.96 14.29 -14.78
N HIS A 110 -12.02 14.56 -15.69
CA HIS A 110 -12.21 15.65 -16.67
C HIS A 110 -13.05 15.27 -17.89
N LEU A 111 -13.03 13.97 -18.31
CA LEU A 111 -13.78 13.53 -19.48
C LEU A 111 -15.16 12.94 -19.12
N PHE A 112 -15.29 12.36 -17.92
CA PHE A 112 -16.52 11.67 -17.52
C PHE A 112 -17.21 12.32 -16.32
N GLU A 113 -16.66 13.43 -15.80
CA GLU A 113 -17.22 14.18 -14.65
C GLU A 113 -17.59 13.29 -13.47
N LEU A 114 -16.78 12.25 -13.21
CA LEU A 114 -17.06 11.27 -12.18
C LEU A 114 -16.86 11.84 -10.77
N PRO A 115 -17.71 11.45 -9.82
CA PRO A 115 -17.66 11.96 -8.45
C PRO A 115 -16.40 11.50 -7.73
N PRO A 116 -15.96 12.22 -6.67
CA PRO A 116 -14.76 11.89 -5.88
C PRO A 116 -14.74 10.46 -5.31
N THR A 117 -15.91 9.87 -5.06
CA THR A 117 -16.09 8.49 -4.62
C THR A 117 -15.48 7.47 -5.57
N VAL A 118 -15.60 7.73 -6.90
CA VAL A 118 -15.02 6.87 -7.92
C VAL A 118 -13.49 6.95 -7.90
N VAL A 119 -12.94 8.15 -7.66
CA VAL A 119 -11.49 8.34 -7.53
C VAL A 119 -10.94 7.51 -6.37
N PHE A 120 -11.63 7.55 -5.24
CA PHE A 120 -11.28 6.74 -4.09
C PHE A 120 -11.38 5.23 -4.40
N GLY A 121 -12.45 4.81 -5.07
CA GLY A 121 -12.63 3.44 -5.54
C GLY A 121 -11.48 2.98 -6.43
N ILE A 122 -11.02 3.81 -7.39
CA ILE A 122 -9.89 3.49 -8.25
C ILE A 122 -8.62 3.23 -7.42
N HIS A 123 -8.35 4.05 -6.40
CA HIS A 123 -7.21 3.84 -5.51
C HIS A 123 -7.31 2.49 -4.78
N VAL A 124 -8.48 2.17 -4.23
CA VAL A 124 -8.75 0.91 -3.54
C VAL A 124 -8.48 -0.28 -4.45
N PHE A 125 -9.10 -0.29 -5.63
CA PHE A 125 -9.03 -1.42 -6.55
C PHE A 125 -7.70 -1.54 -7.30
N SER A 126 -6.92 -0.46 -7.44
CA SER A 126 -5.61 -0.50 -8.07
C SER A 126 -4.47 -0.88 -7.11
N SER A 127 -4.62 -0.65 -5.81
CA SER A 127 -3.57 -0.94 -4.82
C SER A 127 -3.04 -2.39 -4.87
N PRO A 128 -3.86 -3.44 -5.09
CA PRO A 128 -3.36 -4.80 -5.26
C PRO A 128 -2.38 -4.97 -6.42
N LEU A 129 -2.49 -4.16 -7.48
CA LEU A 129 -1.59 -4.25 -8.63
C LEU A 129 -0.15 -3.91 -8.24
N LEU A 130 0.04 -2.87 -7.41
CA LEU A 130 1.35 -2.53 -6.88
C LEU A 130 1.92 -3.66 -6.03
N LEU A 131 1.10 -4.25 -5.15
CA LEU A 131 1.51 -5.38 -4.33
C LEU A 131 1.94 -6.57 -5.19
N PHE A 132 1.14 -6.95 -6.20
CA PHE A 132 1.48 -8.05 -7.10
C PHE A 132 2.76 -7.78 -7.89
N ALA A 133 2.97 -6.55 -8.36
CA ALA A 133 4.20 -6.17 -9.03
C ALA A 133 5.42 -6.30 -8.09
N MET A 134 5.30 -5.88 -6.82
CA MET A 134 6.37 -6.04 -5.83
C MET A 134 6.61 -7.50 -5.45
N ILE A 135 5.57 -8.32 -5.32
CA ILE A 135 5.70 -9.77 -5.12
C ILE A 135 6.43 -10.40 -6.30
N GLY A 136 6.03 -10.07 -7.53
CA GLY A 136 6.68 -10.56 -8.74
C GLY A 136 8.16 -10.19 -8.79
N ARG A 137 8.49 -8.93 -8.47
CA ARG A 137 9.87 -8.46 -8.39
C ARG A 137 10.67 -9.20 -7.31
N PHE A 138 10.11 -9.40 -6.14
CA PHE A 138 10.76 -10.14 -5.06
C PHE A 138 10.99 -11.60 -5.43
N ARG A 139 9.97 -12.29 -5.99
CA ARG A 139 10.04 -13.69 -6.42
C ARG A 139 11.00 -13.93 -7.59
N SER A 140 11.19 -12.96 -8.46
CA SER A 140 12.14 -13.08 -9.59
C SER A 140 13.58 -13.31 -9.14
N GLY A 141 13.90 -13.02 -7.87
CA GLY A 141 15.24 -13.17 -7.30
C GLY A 141 16.29 -12.24 -7.90
N ALA A 142 15.89 -11.28 -8.75
CA ALA A 142 16.83 -10.34 -9.39
C ALA A 142 17.63 -9.54 -8.36
N TRP A 143 17.01 -9.21 -7.23
CA TRP A 143 17.66 -8.52 -6.11
C TRP A 143 18.80 -9.32 -5.46
N ARG A 144 18.80 -10.66 -5.54
CA ARG A 144 19.85 -11.54 -5.02
C ARG A 144 21.16 -11.41 -5.79
N LYS A 145 21.10 -10.96 -7.05
CA LYS A 145 22.24 -10.84 -7.97
C LYS A 145 22.87 -9.44 -7.94
N LEU A 146 22.23 -8.49 -7.27
CA LEU A 146 22.74 -7.13 -7.18
C LEU A 146 23.95 -7.10 -6.25
N ARG A 147 25.09 -6.63 -6.78
CA ARG A 147 26.28 -6.37 -5.96
C ARG A 147 26.12 -4.97 -5.37
N LEU A 148 26.15 -4.88 -4.05
CA LEU A 148 26.31 -3.60 -3.38
C LEU A 148 27.75 -3.13 -3.74
N THR A 149 27.85 -2.18 -4.67
CA THR A 149 29.12 -1.49 -4.93
C THR A 149 29.53 -0.76 -3.66
N LYS A 150 30.76 -1.03 -3.23
CA LYS A 150 31.40 -0.31 -2.11
C LYS A 150 31.61 1.15 -2.47
#